data_0f69f329d1ef5c82a5435b49c31ca21d
#
_entry.id   0f69f329d1ef5c82a5435b49c31ca21d
#
_cell.length_a   1.000
_cell.length_b   1.000
_cell.length_c   1.000
_cell.angle_alpha   90.00
_cell.angle_beta   90.00
_cell.angle_gamma   90.00
#
_symmetry.space_group_name_H-M   'P 1'
#
loop_
_entity.id
_entity.type
_entity.pdbx_description
1 polymer ?
#
loop_
_entity_poly.entity_id
_entity_poly.type
_entity_poly.pdbx_seq_one_letter_code
_entity_poly.pdbx_strand_id
1 'polypeptide(L)'
;MRQTQCLLWLFVLTCSLAPYGASQRRDPLNAKEIDEMREVADYPDKRLELMTGFARGRIASIEQLSADPKSAKDRPAQIHDLLQDFTSLLDEIDDNIDMYGSHKTDMRKGLKLTIEASSEWQLQLRKLKQQAPPEELGQYSFVLTNATEAVDDTAESARKELQTQNELAKDKKLNKTYSERPD
;
A
#
# COMPACT_ATOMS: atom_id res chain seq x y z
N MET A 1 33.61 -67.10 27.50
CA MET A 1 33.56 -66.17 28.63
C MET A 1 34.08 -64.79 28.20
N ARG A 2 33.30 -63.94 27.69
CA ARG A 2 33.49 -62.49 27.61
C ARG A 2 32.27 -61.91 26.94
N GLN A 3 31.37 -61.37 27.73
CA GLN A 3 30.20 -60.61 27.28
C GLN A 3 30.70 -59.25 26.74
N THR A 4 30.44 -59.00 25.49
CA THR A 4 30.62 -57.71 24.88
C THR A 4 29.24 -57.00 24.81
N GLN A 5 29.02 -56.09 25.72
CA GLN A 5 27.86 -55.20 25.71
C GLN A 5 28.03 -54.22 24.57
N CYS A 6 27.13 -54.33 23.56
CA CYS A 6 26.91 -53.28 22.55
C CYS A 6 26.03 -52.17 23.14
N LEU A 7 26.64 -51.06 23.48
CA LEU A 7 25.96 -49.81 23.81
C LEU A 7 25.44 -49.18 22.50
N LEU A 8 24.15 -49.31 22.26
CA LEU A 8 23.42 -48.62 21.23
C LEU A 8 23.22 -47.15 21.66
N TRP A 9 24.01 -46.26 21.06
CA TRP A 9 23.78 -44.82 21.17
C TRP A 9 22.59 -44.45 20.27
N LEU A 10 21.41 -44.27 20.88
CA LEU A 10 20.25 -43.72 20.23
C LEU A 10 20.42 -42.19 20.16
N PHE A 11 20.87 -41.71 19.02
CA PHE A 11 20.93 -40.28 18.71
C PHE A 11 19.48 -39.80 18.42
N VAL A 12 18.81 -39.29 19.43
CA VAL A 12 17.52 -38.59 19.26
C VAL A 12 17.81 -37.23 18.61
N LEU A 13 17.65 -37.21 17.30
CA LEU A 13 17.67 -35.98 16.50
C LEU A 13 16.36 -35.22 16.80
N THR A 14 16.36 -34.38 17.83
CA THR A 14 15.28 -33.44 18.08
C THR A 14 15.33 -32.35 17.02
N CYS A 15 14.55 -32.56 15.96
CA CYS A 15 14.29 -31.54 14.94
C CYS A 15 13.47 -30.44 15.64
N SER A 16 14.16 -29.37 16.08
CA SER A 16 13.52 -28.16 16.58
C SER A 16 12.77 -27.52 15.44
N LEU A 17 11.47 -27.82 15.31
CA LEU A 17 10.54 -27.01 14.52
C LEU A 17 10.45 -25.64 15.23
N ALA A 18 11.37 -24.72 14.85
CA ALA A 18 11.16 -23.32 15.13
C ALA A 18 9.85 -22.95 14.42
N PRO A 19 8.84 -22.42 15.15
CA PRO A 19 7.70 -21.86 14.46
C PRO A 19 8.25 -20.72 13.59
N TYR A 20 8.20 -20.87 12.27
CA TYR A 20 8.28 -19.75 11.38
C TYR A 20 7.16 -18.82 11.82
N GLY A 21 7.50 -17.79 12.58
CA GLY A 21 6.58 -16.71 12.90
C GLY A 21 6.16 -16.12 11.56
N ALA A 22 5.03 -16.57 11.06
CA ALA A 22 4.32 -15.82 10.04
C ALA A 22 4.11 -14.45 10.66
N SER A 23 4.87 -13.46 10.22
CA SER A 23 4.63 -12.07 10.54
C SER A 23 3.19 -11.83 10.13
N GLN A 24 2.28 -11.82 11.10
CA GLN A 24 0.87 -11.58 10.87
C GLN A 24 0.81 -10.16 10.33
N ARG A 25 0.61 -10.02 9.02
CA ARG A 25 0.50 -8.73 8.36
C ARG A 25 -0.61 -7.99 9.08
N ARG A 26 -0.28 -6.89 9.74
CA ARG A 26 -1.26 -6.03 10.41
C ARG A 26 -2.18 -5.49 9.31
N ASP A 27 -3.49 -5.53 9.54
CA ASP A 27 -4.45 -4.90 8.65
C ASP A 27 -4.16 -3.38 8.64
N PRO A 28 -3.90 -2.76 7.47
CA PRO A 28 -3.64 -1.34 7.38
C PRO A 28 -4.88 -0.48 7.67
N LEU A 29 -6.07 -1.10 7.65
CA LEU A 29 -7.35 -0.44 7.89
C LEU A 29 -7.83 -0.67 9.32
N ASN A 30 -8.34 0.36 9.95
CA ASN A 30 -9.07 0.22 11.21
C ASN A 30 -10.53 -0.22 10.95
N ALA A 31 -11.25 -0.61 12.02
CA ALA A 31 -12.61 -1.15 11.92
C ALA A 31 -13.58 -0.19 11.19
N LYS A 32 -13.46 1.12 11.42
CA LYS A 32 -14.30 2.13 10.77
C LYS A 32 -13.98 2.23 9.28
N GLU A 33 -12.71 2.25 8.90
CA GLU A 33 -12.26 2.29 7.51
C GLU A 33 -12.72 1.02 6.75
N ILE A 34 -12.69 -0.15 7.41
CA ILE A 34 -13.23 -1.39 6.85
C ILE A 34 -14.74 -1.28 6.57
N ASP A 35 -15.51 -0.71 7.49
CA ASP A 35 -16.95 -0.52 7.29
C ASP A 35 -17.23 0.48 6.16
N GLU A 36 -16.52 1.60 6.09
CA GLU A 36 -16.60 2.57 4.98
C GLU A 36 -16.27 1.92 3.63
N MET A 37 -15.26 1.04 3.57
CA MET A 37 -14.90 0.31 2.34
C MET A 37 -15.99 -0.66 1.90
N ARG A 38 -16.72 -1.29 2.83
CA ARG A 38 -17.85 -2.18 2.53
C ARG A 38 -19.02 -1.43 1.89
N GLU A 39 -19.30 -0.21 2.35
CA GLU A 39 -20.39 0.62 1.81
C GLU A 39 -20.17 1.01 0.34
N VAL A 40 -18.91 1.05 -0.11
CA VAL A 40 -18.55 1.42 -1.48
C VAL A 40 -18.04 0.25 -2.32
N ALA A 41 -18.33 -0.99 -1.91
CA ALA A 41 -17.80 -2.19 -2.57
C ALA A 41 -18.06 -2.21 -4.10
N ASP A 42 -19.22 -1.73 -4.54
CA ASP A 42 -19.67 -1.73 -5.94
C ASP A 42 -19.30 -0.44 -6.70
N TYR A 43 -18.59 0.50 -6.06
CA TYR A 43 -18.28 1.82 -6.63
C TYR A 43 -16.76 2.04 -6.76
N PRO A 44 -16.11 1.63 -7.86
CA PRO A 44 -14.65 1.69 -8.02
C PRO A 44 -14.02 3.05 -7.78
N ASP A 45 -14.60 4.12 -8.35
CA ASP A 45 -14.12 5.49 -8.09
C ASP A 45 -14.15 5.85 -6.60
N LYS A 46 -15.20 5.43 -5.89
CA LYS A 46 -15.36 5.70 -4.46
C LYS A 46 -14.39 4.89 -3.61
N ARG A 47 -14.12 3.63 -4.02
CA ARG A 47 -13.11 2.82 -3.34
C ARG A 47 -11.73 3.45 -3.45
N LEU A 48 -11.32 3.86 -4.65
CA LEU A 48 -10.04 4.56 -4.85
C LEU A 48 -9.98 5.89 -4.09
N GLU A 49 -11.09 6.67 -4.07
CA GLU A 49 -11.21 7.92 -3.32
C GLU A 49 -10.99 7.68 -1.82
N LEU A 50 -11.65 6.67 -1.23
CA LEU A 50 -11.50 6.33 0.19
C LEU A 50 -10.10 5.84 0.54
N MET A 51 -9.55 4.89 -0.22
CA MET A 51 -8.22 4.36 0.04
C MET A 51 -7.13 5.43 -0.09
N THR A 52 -7.24 6.31 -1.09
CA THR A 52 -6.41 7.51 -1.24
C THR A 52 -6.54 8.43 -0.01
N GLY A 53 -7.76 8.60 0.52
CA GLY A 53 -8.02 9.37 1.73
C GLY A 53 -7.37 8.74 2.98
N PHE A 54 -7.45 7.44 3.13
CA PHE A 54 -6.82 6.72 4.25
C PHE A 54 -5.28 6.82 4.18
N ALA A 55 -4.70 6.67 3.00
CA ALA A 55 -3.27 6.86 2.78
C ALA A 55 -2.82 8.30 3.14
N ARG A 56 -3.58 9.32 2.72
CA ARG A 56 -3.35 10.71 3.17
C ARG A 56 -3.41 10.85 4.69
N GLY A 57 -4.34 10.16 5.35
CA GLY A 57 -4.44 10.12 6.81
C GLY A 57 -3.19 9.57 7.48
N ARG A 58 -2.57 8.52 6.94
CA ARG A 58 -1.30 7.95 7.47
C ARG A 58 -0.16 8.98 7.33
N ILE A 59 -0.03 9.62 6.18
CA ILE A 59 0.99 10.67 5.95
C ILE A 59 0.77 11.87 6.88
N ALA A 60 -0.47 12.34 7.04
CA ALA A 60 -0.78 13.44 7.98
C ALA A 60 -0.42 13.09 9.43
N SER A 61 -0.65 11.83 9.84
CA SER A 61 -0.24 11.34 11.16
C SER A 61 1.28 11.34 11.35
N ILE A 62 2.03 10.97 10.31
CA ILE A 62 3.51 11.04 10.31
C ILE A 62 3.98 12.49 10.48
N GLU A 63 3.37 13.44 9.77
CA GLU A 63 3.71 14.87 9.91
C GLU A 63 3.43 15.39 11.33
N GLN A 64 2.29 15.01 11.91
CA GLN A 64 1.93 15.39 13.28
C GLN A 64 2.94 14.83 14.30
N LEU A 65 3.29 13.55 14.19
CA LEU A 65 4.29 12.92 15.05
C LEU A 65 5.67 13.56 14.93
N SER A 66 6.05 13.93 13.72
CA SER A 66 7.33 14.58 13.44
C SER A 66 7.40 15.98 14.07
N ALA A 67 6.27 16.67 14.18
CA ALA A 67 6.18 18.01 14.76
C ALA A 67 6.03 18.01 16.29
N ASP A 68 5.63 16.88 16.91
CA ASP A 68 5.37 16.83 18.36
C ASP A 68 6.62 16.42 19.17
N PRO A 69 7.19 17.35 19.97
CA PRO A 69 8.34 17.03 20.81
C PRO A 69 8.07 15.97 21.90
N LYS A 70 6.81 15.78 22.30
CA LYS A 70 6.42 14.83 23.34
C LYS A 70 6.48 13.38 22.86
N SER A 71 6.36 13.17 21.57
CA SER A 71 6.39 11.84 20.96
C SER A 71 7.80 11.29 20.74
N ALA A 72 8.86 12.06 21.03
CA ALA A 72 10.26 11.78 20.66
C ALA A 72 10.73 10.36 20.96
N LYS A 73 10.31 9.78 22.10
CA LYS A 73 10.74 8.45 22.53
C LYS A 73 10.24 7.32 21.63
N ASP A 74 8.96 7.34 21.26
CA ASP A 74 8.30 6.25 20.56
C ASP A 74 8.01 6.62 19.07
N ARG A 75 8.37 7.85 18.68
CA ARG A 75 8.16 8.41 17.34
C ARG A 75 8.70 7.52 16.23
N PRO A 76 9.96 7.04 16.26
CA PRO A 76 10.50 6.26 15.17
C PRO A 76 9.72 4.96 14.90
N ALA A 77 9.30 4.27 15.96
CA ALA A 77 8.49 3.06 15.84
C ALA A 77 7.10 3.37 15.30
N GLN A 78 6.47 4.46 15.73
CA GLN A 78 5.16 4.87 15.23
C GLN A 78 5.23 5.31 13.76
N ILE A 79 6.27 6.03 13.35
CA ILE A 79 6.50 6.40 11.94
C ILE A 79 6.74 5.16 11.10
N HIS A 80 7.53 4.20 11.58
CA HIS A 80 7.75 2.92 10.91
C HIS A 80 6.41 2.21 10.65
N ASP A 81 5.56 2.08 11.66
CA ASP A 81 4.27 1.41 11.55
C ASP A 81 3.33 2.14 10.58
N LEU A 82 3.27 3.47 10.63
CA LEU A 82 2.45 4.27 9.72
C LEU A 82 2.93 4.19 8.27
N LEU A 83 4.25 4.11 8.04
CA LEU A 83 4.80 3.90 6.70
C LEU A 83 4.47 2.50 6.17
N GLN A 84 4.47 1.47 7.02
CA GLN A 84 4.01 0.13 6.63
C GLN A 84 2.53 0.11 6.26
N ASP A 85 1.67 0.72 7.09
CA ASP A 85 0.24 0.84 6.79
C ASP A 85 0.01 1.61 5.48
N PHE A 86 0.76 2.70 5.28
CA PHE A 86 0.70 3.50 4.06
C PHE A 86 1.08 2.68 2.82
N THR A 87 2.20 1.97 2.86
CA THR A 87 2.64 1.10 1.75
C THR A 87 1.59 0.02 1.45
N SER A 88 1.04 -0.63 2.49
CA SER A 88 0.00 -1.64 2.30
C SER A 88 -1.28 -1.07 1.69
N LEU A 89 -1.63 0.20 2.00
CA LEU A 89 -2.76 0.88 1.34
C LEU A 89 -2.48 1.17 -0.14
N LEU A 90 -1.23 1.48 -0.51
CA LEU A 90 -0.84 1.64 -1.91
C LEU A 90 -0.91 0.31 -2.68
N ASP A 91 -0.45 -0.78 -2.09
CA ASP A 91 -0.59 -2.14 -2.65
C ASP A 91 -2.08 -2.43 -2.95
N GLU A 92 -2.98 -2.13 -2.00
CA GLU A 92 -4.43 -2.31 -2.18
C GLU A 92 -5.02 -1.39 -3.26
N ILE A 93 -4.50 -0.17 -3.41
CA ILE A 93 -4.90 0.73 -4.51
C ILE A 93 -4.52 0.12 -5.85
N ASP A 94 -3.30 -0.40 -5.99
CA ASP A 94 -2.80 -1.00 -7.22
C ASP A 94 -3.59 -2.27 -7.57
N ASP A 95 -3.86 -3.15 -6.61
CA ASP A 95 -4.71 -4.33 -6.80
C ASP A 95 -6.12 -3.95 -7.28
N ASN A 96 -6.70 -2.87 -6.76
CA ASN A 96 -8.01 -2.37 -7.21
C ASN A 96 -7.94 -1.76 -8.62
N ILE A 97 -6.86 -1.03 -8.95
CA ILE A 97 -6.64 -0.49 -10.31
C ILE A 97 -6.58 -1.65 -11.32
N ASP A 98 -5.81 -2.68 -11.05
CA ASP A 98 -5.65 -3.84 -11.91
C ASP A 98 -6.96 -4.63 -12.05
N MET A 99 -7.64 -4.90 -10.93
CA MET A 99 -8.90 -5.64 -10.91
C MET A 99 -9.98 -4.93 -11.74
N TYR A 100 -10.24 -3.66 -11.49
CA TYR A 100 -11.28 -2.91 -12.20
C TYR A 100 -10.88 -2.56 -13.64
N GLY A 101 -9.58 -2.32 -13.90
CA GLY A 101 -9.02 -2.14 -15.22
C GLY A 101 -9.26 -3.35 -16.13
N SER A 102 -9.01 -4.55 -15.60
CA SER A 102 -9.25 -5.82 -16.31
C SER A 102 -10.73 -5.99 -16.72
N HIS A 103 -11.66 -5.50 -15.91
CA HIS A 103 -13.10 -5.50 -16.18
C HIS A 103 -13.58 -4.29 -16.99
N LYS A 104 -12.69 -3.39 -17.40
CA LYS A 104 -12.98 -2.15 -18.14
C LYS A 104 -14.02 -1.27 -17.43
N THR A 105 -14.01 -1.28 -16.11
CA THR A 105 -14.89 -0.47 -15.28
C THR A 105 -14.35 0.97 -15.21
N ASP A 106 -15.20 1.96 -15.42
CA ASP A 106 -14.79 3.37 -15.40
C ASP A 106 -14.44 3.80 -13.96
N MET A 107 -13.20 4.19 -13.74
CA MET A 107 -12.66 4.70 -12.47
C MET A 107 -11.77 5.92 -12.69
N ARG A 108 -11.96 6.66 -13.79
CA ARG A 108 -11.12 7.80 -14.17
C ARG A 108 -11.09 8.92 -13.14
N LYS A 109 -12.15 9.08 -12.36
CA LYS A 109 -12.19 10.09 -11.28
C LYS A 109 -11.28 9.69 -10.13
N GLY A 110 -11.36 8.44 -9.67
CA GLY A 110 -10.51 7.90 -8.62
C GLY A 110 -9.03 7.91 -9.03
N LEU A 111 -8.73 7.48 -10.27
CA LEU A 111 -7.37 7.51 -10.81
C LEU A 111 -6.74 8.91 -10.79
N LYS A 112 -7.49 9.95 -11.17
CA LYS A 112 -6.98 11.34 -11.11
C LYS A 112 -6.67 11.78 -9.69
N LEU A 113 -7.51 11.43 -8.72
CA LEU A 113 -7.28 11.74 -7.31
C LEU A 113 -6.04 11.02 -6.77
N THR A 114 -5.84 9.76 -7.15
CA THR A 114 -4.65 8.99 -6.79
C THR A 114 -3.37 9.60 -7.37
N ILE A 115 -3.38 10.01 -8.65
CA ILE A 115 -2.22 10.66 -9.31
C ILE A 115 -1.87 11.99 -8.62
N GLU A 116 -2.86 12.80 -8.27
CA GLU A 116 -2.68 14.05 -7.54
C GLU A 116 -2.07 13.80 -6.17
N ALA A 117 -2.66 12.86 -5.41
CA ALA A 117 -2.18 12.47 -4.09
C ALA A 117 -0.74 11.94 -4.14
N SER A 118 -0.38 11.15 -5.14
CA SER A 118 0.99 10.61 -5.29
C SER A 118 2.04 11.72 -5.36
N SER A 119 1.74 12.83 -6.02
CA SER A 119 2.65 13.99 -6.09
C SER A 119 2.83 14.66 -4.73
N GLU A 120 1.76 14.74 -3.93
CA GLU A 120 1.79 15.26 -2.56
C GLU A 120 2.61 14.34 -1.66
N TRP A 121 2.38 13.03 -1.71
CA TRP A 121 3.07 12.02 -0.91
C TRP A 121 4.58 11.99 -1.19
N GLN A 122 5.00 12.06 -2.46
CA GLN A 122 6.41 12.15 -2.82
C GLN A 122 7.10 13.35 -2.17
N LEU A 123 6.42 14.51 -2.09
CA LEU A 123 6.96 15.69 -1.44
C LEU A 123 7.09 15.47 0.07
N GLN A 124 6.07 14.90 0.70
CA GLN A 124 6.03 14.69 2.16
C GLN A 124 7.04 13.63 2.62
N LEU A 125 7.20 12.53 1.88
CA LEU A 125 8.20 11.50 2.17
C LEU A 125 9.64 12.04 2.02
N ARG A 126 9.88 12.87 1.00
CA ARG A 126 11.17 13.57 0.85
C ARG A 126 11.44 14.53 2.01
N LYS A 127 10.44 15.28 2.44
CA LYS A 127 10.54 16.18 3.58
C LYS A 127 10.84 15.41 4.87
N LEU A 128 10.14 14.29 5.10
CA LEU A 128 10.41 13.39 6.23
C LEU A 128 11.87 12.94 6.22
N LYS A 129 12.38 12.45 5.09
CA LYS A 129 13.76 12.00 4.95
C LYS A 129 14.78 13.10 5.25
N GLN A 130 14.50 14.34 4.85
CA GLN A 130 15.42 15.47 5.00
C GLN A 130 15.42 16.07 6.41
N GLN A 131 14.29 16.00 7.11
CA GLN A 131 14.11 16.64 8.42
C GLN A 131 14.29 15.71 9.61
N ALA A 132 14.26 14.41 9.38
CA ALA A 132 14.42 13.43 10.44
C ALA A 132 15.85 13.46 11.04
N PRO A 133 15.98 13.38 12.38
CA PRO A 133 17.26 13.16 13.01
C PRO A 133 17.92 11.86 12.53
N PRO A 134 19.23 11.82 12.28
CA PRO A 134 19.90 10.64 11.72
C PRO A 134 19.67 9.35 12.55
N GLU A 135 19.64 9.46 13.87
CA GLU A 135 19.39 8.35 14.80
C GLU A 135 17.96 7.80 14.72
N GLU A 136 16.97 8.65 14.41
CA GLU A 136 15.59 8.24 14.19
C GLU A 136 15.43 7.66 12.79
N LEU A 137 15.98 8.32 11.78
CA LEU A 137 15.90 7.89 10.39
C LEU A 137 16.44 6.47 10.19
N GLY A 138 17.51 6.10 10.89
CA GLY A 138 18.08 4.75 10.85
C GLY A 138 17.08 3.65 11.20
N GLN A 139 16.06 3.95 12.01
CA GLN A 139 15.07 2.97 12.48
C GLN A 139 13.96 2.70 11.45
N TYR A 140 13.67 3.62 10.54
CA TYR A 140 12.61 3.47 9.52
C TYR A 140 13.05 3.76 8.10
N SER A 141 14.36 3.95 7.84
CA SER A 141 14.86 4.28 6.50
C SER A 141 14.49 3.26 5.44
N PHE A 142 14.47 1.98 5.78
CA PHE A 142 14.08 0.91 4.85
C PHE A 142 12.61 1.02 4.43
N VAL A 143 11.70 1.11 5.39
CA VAL A 143 10.27 1.24 5.09
C VAL A 143 9.94 2.58 4.42
N LEU A 144 10.69 3.64 4.69
CA LEU A 144 10.57 4.92 4.00
C LEU A 144 10.98 4.81 2.52
N THR A 145 12.02 4.04 2.22
CA THR A 145 12.43 3.76 0.83
C THR A 145 11.33 2.97 0.12
N ASN A 146 10.86 1.90 0.71
CA ASN A 146 9.76 1.10 0.15
C ASN A 146 8.49 1.95 -0.08
N ALA A 147 8.13 2.81 0.88
CA ALA A 147 6.98 3.71 0.73
C ALA A 147 7.17 4.69 -0.44
N THR A 148 8.40 5.17 -0.66
CA THR A 148 8.70 6.07 -1.80
C THR A 148 8.58 5.34 -3.12
N GLU A 149 9.11 4.13 -3.23
CA GLU A 149 8.99 3.27 -4.41
C GLU A 149 7.53 2.92 -4.69
N ALA A 150 6.76 2.52 -3.68
CA ALA A 150 5.34 2.22 -3.83
C ALA A 150 4.53 3.43 -4.36
N VAL A 151 4.85 4.66 -3.91
CA VAL A 151 4.21 5.87 -4.46
C VAL A 151 4.50 6.04 -5.96
N ASP A 152 5.73 5.77 -6.39
CA ASP A 152 6.11 5.89 -7.79
C ASP A 152 5.38 4.84 -8.64
N ASP A 153 5.31 3.60 -8.17
CA ASP A 153 4.63 2.48 -8.84
C ASP A 153 3.12 2.75 -8.95
N THR A 154 2.46 3.14 -7.85
CA THR A 154 1.03 3.49 -7.84
C THR A 154 0.72 4.66 -8.77
N ALA A 155 1.59 5.68 -8.81
CA ALA A 155 1.42 6.81 -9.72
C ALA A 155 1.55 6.39 -11.19
N GLU A 156 2.45 5.46 -11.52
CA GLU A 156 2.62 4.92 -12.87
C GLU A 156 1.41 4.07 -13.26
N SER A 157 0.99 3.13 -12.42
CA SER A 157 -0.21 2.29 -12.62
C SER A 157 -1.45 3.14 -12.88
N ALA A 158 -1.70 4.14 -12.03
CA ALA A 158 -2.84 5.03 -12.16
C ALA A 158 -2.81 5.85 -13.47
N ARG A 159 -1.65 6.36 -13.88
CA ARG A 159 -1.50 7.11 -15.15
C ARG A 159 -1.75 6.22 -16.36
N LYS A 160 -1.17 5.01 -16.37
CA LYS A 160 -1.33 4.03 -17.45
C LYS A 160 -2.79 3.64 -17.63
N GLU A 161 -3.45 3.30 -16.54
CA GLU A 161 -4.86 2.92 -16.58
C GLU A 161 -5.76 4.10 -16.97
N LEU A 162 -5.50 5.32 -16.48
CA LEU A 162 -6.23 6.52 -16.89
C LEU A 162 -6.11 6.79 -18.39
N GLN A 163 -4.93 6.58 -18.97
CA GLN A 163 -4.72 6.69 -20.41
C GLN A 163 -5.56 5.65 -21.15
N THR A 164 -5.49 4.38 -20.75
CA THR A 164 -6.26 3.28 -21.34
C THR A 164 -7.77 3.59 -21.33
N GLN A 165 -8.29 4.03 -20.20
CA GLN A 165 -9.72 4.36 -20.08
C GLN A 165 -10.13 5.58 -20.92
N ASN A 166 -9.26 6.57 -21.07
CA ASN A 166 -9.50 7.72 -21.93
C ASN A 166 -9.56 7.33 -23.41
N GLU A 167 -8.72 6.41 -23.86
CA GLU A 167 -8.72 5.88 -25.22
C GLU A 167 -10.01 5.09 -25.48
N LEU A 168 -10.39 4.17 -24.59
CA LEU A 168 -11.64 3.43 -24.69
C LEU A 168 -12.88 4.35 -24.72
N ALA A 169 -12.85 5.44 -23.97
CA ALA A 169 -13.95 6.41 -23.96
C ALA A 169 -14.05 7.19 -25.28
N LYS A 170 -12.91 7.50 -25.93
CA LYS A 170 -12.88 8.13 -27.26
C LYS A 170 -13.45 7.20 -28.32
N ASP A 171 -13.05 5.93 -28.33
CA ASP A 171 -13.53 4.93 -29.30
C ASP A 171 -15.03 4.70 -29.17
N LYS A 172 -15.55 4.58 -27.96
CA LYS A 172 -17.02 4.49 -27.74
C LYS A 172 -17.76 5.70 -28.26
N LYS A 173 -17.23 6.91 -28.09
CA LYS A 173 -17.81 8.15 -28.56
C LYS A 173 -17.81 8.22 -30.12
N LEU A 174 -16.69 7.83 -30.74
CA LEU A 174 -16.56 7.78 -32.20
C LEU A 174 -17.56 6.77 -32.78
N ASN A 175 -17.63 5.55 -32.26
CA ASN A 175 -18.54 4.51 -32.72
C ASN A 175 -20.02 4.96 -32.61
N LYS A 176 -20.39 5.64 -31.52
CA LYS A 176 -21.72 6.20 -31.35
C LYS A 176 -22.03 7.23 -32.44
N THR A 177 -21.10 8.14 -32.74
CA THR A 177 -21.24 9.18 -33.75
C THR A 177 -21.41 8.59 -35.16
N TYR A 178 -20.73 7.46 -35.45
CA TYR A 178 -20.90 6.76 -36.74
C TYR A 178 -22.24 6.05 -36.86
N SER A 179 -22.76 5.46 -35.78
CA SER A 179 -24.05 4.76 -35.79
C SER A 179 -25.26 5.68 -35.81
N GLU A 180 -25.12 6.94 -35.45
CA GLU A 180 -26.19 7.96 -35.45
C GLU A 180 -26.19 8.87 -36.71
N ARG A 181 -25.34 8.58 -37.71
CA ARG A 181 -25.27 9.35 -38.93
C ARG A 181 -26.44 8.89 -39.87
N PRO A 182 -27.40 9.77 -40.22
CA PRO A 182 -28.43 9.42 -41.16
C PRO A 182 -27.81 9.19 -42.55
N ASP A 183 -28.32 8.19 -43.30
CA ASP A 183 -27.98 7.88 -44.70
C ASP A 183 -28.38 9.03 -45.63
#